data_ce1deb29b2dfd4550fd32d88f1a9be39
#
_entry.id   ce1deb29b2dfd4550fd32d88f1a9be39
#
_cell.length_a   1.000
_cell.length_b   1.000
_cell.length_c   1.000
_cell.angle_alpha   90.00
_cell.angle_beta   90.00
_cell.angle_gamma   90.00
#
_symmetry.space_group_name_H-M   'P 1'
#
loop_
_entity.id
_entity.type
_entity.pdbx_description
1 polymer ?
#
loop_
_entity_poly.entity_id
_entity_poly.type
_entity_poly.pdbx_seq_one_letter_code
_entity_poly.pdbx_strand_id
1 'polypeptide(L)'
;ACHSNFAFDASVEDLYPVLTAGGELFIVPEEVRRDVEEMRRYLKANAINGGCYSTQFGQLLAAEEPLDVDYLCLGGEAMTTAPQARGSVYNTYGPTEFTVDATYFELRKGESYDPIPIGRPLHNCYAFVCDANGHLLPRGMAGELCLARPQIAKGYRNRPDLTE
;
A
#
# COMPACT_ATOMS: atom_id res chain seq x y z
N ALA A 1 10.59 0.06 8.00
CA ALA A 1 11.47 1.08 7.40
C ALA A 1 10.66 2.28 6.95
N CYS A 2 11.18 3.51 7.10
CA CYS A 2 10.63 4.72 6.48
C CYS A 2 11.36 4.95 5.16
N HIS A 3 10.75 4.51 4.08
CA HIS A 3 11.29 4.54 2.73
C HIS A 3 10.72 5.68 1.89
N SER A 4 9.47 6.05 2.13
CA SER A 4 8.75 7.04 1.31
C SER A 4 9.27 8.46 1.50
N ASN A 5 9.23 9.26 0.43
CA ASN A 5 9.49 10.68 0.55
C ASN A 5 8.32 11.35 1.29
N PHE A 6 8.61 12.24 2.22
CA PHE A 6 7.59 12.96 3.02
C PHE A 6 6.62 13.83 2.20
N ALA A 7 6.93 14.10 0.94
CA ALA A 7 6.01 14.77 0.03
C ALA A 7 4.88 13.88 -0.47
N PHE A 8 4.99 12.55 -0.28
CA PHE A 8 3.96 11.57 -0.62
C PHE A 8 3.22 11.11 0.63
N ASP A 9 1.94 10.85 0.48
CA ASP A 9 1.06 10.36 1.54
C ASP A 9 1.47 8.97 2.09
N ALA A 10 2.14 8.13 1.28
CA ALA A 10 2.74 6.87 1.73
C ALA A 10 3.70 7.03 2.93
N SER A 11 4.28 8.23 3.15
CA SER A 11 5.07 8.51 4.35
C SER A 11 4.27 8.41 5.65
N VAL A 12 2.96 8.63 5.59
CA VAL A 12 2.04 8.46 6.72
C VAL A 12 1.97 6.99 7.13
N GLU A 13 1.91 6.09 6.14
CA GLU A 13 1.91 4.64 6.35
C GLU A 13 3.25 4.15 6.91
N ASP A 14 4.37 4.71 6.46
CA ASP A 14 5.69 4.38 7.00
C ASP A 14 5.86 4.77 8.49
N LEU A 15 5.29 5.92 8.88
CA LEU A 15 5.54 6.53 10.19
C LEU A 15 4.57 6.08 11.27
N TYR A 16 3.28 6.35 11.06
CA TYR A 16 2.29 6.28 12.13
C TYR A 16 2.00 4.87 12.64
N PRO A 17 1.84 3.84 11.80
CA PRO A 17 1.60 2.48 12.30
C PRO A 17 2.73 1.97 13.18
N VAL A 18 3.99 2.22 12.80
CA VAL A 18 5.16 1.80 13.55
C VAL A 18 5.23 2.52 14.91
N LEU A 19 5.12 3.84 14.90
CA LEU A 19 5.25 4.65 16.13
C LEU A 19 4.09 4.44 17.08
N THR A 20 2.86 4.32 16.58
CA THR A 20 1.67 4.09 17.44
C THR A 20 1.64 2.68 18.03
N ALA A 21 2.26 1.70 17.35
CA ALA A 21 2.45 0.36 17.88
C ALA A 21 3.63 0.24 18.86
N GLY A 22 4.38 1.31 19.11
CA GLY A 22 5.58 1.28 19.96
C GLY A 22 6.79 0.62 19.30
N GLY A 23 6.80 0.56 17.98
CA GLY A 23 7.89 0.00 17.18
C GLY A 23 9.05 0.98 16.98
N GLU A 24 10.15 0.48 16.46
CA GLU A 24 11.33 1.26 16.09
C GLU A 24 11.28 1.63 14.61
N LEU A 25 11.48 2.91 14.32
CA LEU A 25 11.43 3.45 12.96
C LEU A 25 12.86 3.69 12.43
N PHE A 26 13.19 3.06 11.33
CA PHE A 26 14.44 3.26 10.60
C PHE A 26 14.23 4.18 9.41
N ILE A 27 14.84 5.36 9.43
CA ILE A 27 14.81 6.30 8.29
C ILE A 27 15.87 5.83 7.29
N VAL A 28 15.41 5.42 6.10
CA VAL A 28 16.30 4.90 5.06
C VAL A 28 17.09 6.04 4.43
N PRO A 29 18.44 5.95 4.38
CA PRO A 29 19.28 6.95 3.71
C PRO A 29 18.95 7.08 2.21
N GLU A 30 19.15 8.28 1.66
CA GLU A 30 18.79 8.58 0.26
C GLU A 30 19.55 7.70 -0.76
N GLU A 31 20.80 7.40 -0.49
CA GLU A 31 21.64 6.52 -1.31
C GLU A 31 21.17 5.06 -1.30
N VAL A 32 20.54 4.60 -0.20
CA VAL A 32 20.04 3.23 -0.04
C VAL A 32 18.67 3.06 -0.70
N ARG A 33 17.78 4.05 -0.56
CA ARG A 33 16.37 3.90 -0.92
C ARG A 33 16.10 3.74 -2.42
N ARG A 34 17.08 3.99 -3.29
CA ARG A 34 16.97 3.88 -4.75
C ARG A 34 17.66 2.65 -5.32
N ASP A 35 18.40 1.93 -4.50
CA ASP A 35 19.13 0.74 -4.90
C ASP A 35 18.58 -0.49 -4.17
N VAL A 36 18.14 -1.48 -4.97
CA VAL A 36 17.50 -2.69 -4.46
C VAL A 36 18.47 -3.50 -3.59
N GLU A 37 19.73 -3.64 -4.02
CA GLU A 37 20.73 -4.43 -3.31
C GLU A 37 21.18 -3.75 -2.02
N GLU A 38 21.37 -2.43 -2.05
CA GLU A 38 21.69 -1.67 -0.84
C GLU A 38 20.51 -1.70 0.14
N MET A 39 19.27 -1.62 -0.36
CA MET A 39 18.09 -1.74 0.49
C MET A 39 17.98 -3.12 1.15
N ARG A 40 18.23 -4.21 0.42
CA ARG A 40 18.25 -5.57 0.98
C ARG A 40 19.31 -5.71 2.08
N ARG A 41 20.52 -5.19 1.83
CA ARG A 41 21.61 -5.18 2.84
C ARG A 41 21.22 -4.36 4.06
N TYR A 42 20.61 -3.20 3.86
CA TYR A 42 20.16 -2.31 4.93
C TYR A 42 19.08 -2.97 5.81
N LEU A 43 18.07 -3.58 5.21
CA LEU A 43 17.04 -4.33 5.92
C LEU A 43 17.64 -5.42 6.81
N LYS A 44 18.55 -6.20 6.25
CA LYS A 44 19.21 -7.30 6.96
C LYS A 44 20.15 -6.80 8.08
N ALA A 45 20.98 -5.79 7.79
CA ALA A 45 21.96 -5.26 8.74
C ALA A 45 21.30 -4.64 9.99
N ASN A 46 20.11 -4.06 9.82
CA ASN A 46 19.36 -3.42 10.89
C ASN A 46 18.24 -4.30 11.47
N ALA A 47 18.14 -5.58 11.06
CA ALA A 47 17.09 -6.51 11.47
C ALA A 47 15.67 -5.93 11.30
N ILE A 48 15.45 -5.19 10.21
CA ILE A 48 14.16 -4.54 9.93
C ILE A 48 13.15 -5.63 9.53
N ASN A 49 12.09 -5.72 10.28
CA ASN A 49 11.10 -6.80 10.14
C ASN A 49 9.86 -6.44 9.33
N GLY A 50 9.79 -5.25 8.75
CA GLY A 50 8.67 -4.88 7.89
C GLY A 50 8.81 -3.51 7.25
N GLY A 51 7.94 -3.24 6.27
CA GLY A 51 7.91 -1.96 5.57
C GLY A 51 6.85 -1.90 4.49
N CYS A 52 6.61 -0.68 4.02
CA CYS A 52 5.69 -0.35 2.95
C CYS A 52 6.48 0.20 1.77
N TYR A 53 6.18 -0.24 0.56
CA TYR A 53 6.92 0.15 -0.64
C TYR A 53 5.96 0.28 -1.83
N SER A 54 6.39 1.01 -2.86
CA SER A 54 5.68 0.92 -4.15
C SER A 54 5.70 -0.52 -4.64
N THR A 55 4.65 -0.93 -5.33
CA THR A 55 4.50 -2.31 -5.82
C THR A 55 5.71 -2.75 -6.63
N GLN A 56 6.17 -1.91 -7.57
CA GLN A 56 7.33 -2.23 -8.40
C GLN A 56 8.61 -2.43 -7.58
N PHE A 57 8.89 -1.52 -6.64
CA PHE A 57 10.11 -1.63 -5.82
C PHE A 57 10.07 -2.87 -4.91
N GLY A 58 8.95 -3.14 -4.27
CA GLY A 58 8.78 -4.32 -3.43
C GLY A 58 8.87 -5.65 -4.20
N GLN A 59 8.35 -5.70 -5.43
CA GLN A 59 8.54 -6.84 -6.32
C GLN A 59 10.01 -7.06 -6.67
N LEU A 60 10.77 -5.99 -6.95
CA LEU A 60 12.21 -6.08 -7.21
C LEU A 60 12.99 -6.51 -5.96
N LEU A 61 12.64 -6.00 -4.78
CA LEU A 61 13.25 -6.43 -3.52
C LEU A 61 13.12 -7.94 -3.27
N ALA A 62 12.02 -8.56 -3.70
CA ALA A 62 11.73 -9.97 -3.48
C ALA A 62 11.96 -10.85 -4.73
N ALA A 63 12.60 -10.32 -5.79
CA ALA A 63 12.69 -11.01 -7.07
C ALA A 63 13.64 -12.21 -7.06
N GLU A 64 14.79 -12.11 -6.39
CA GLU A 64 15.80 -13.15 -6.39
C GLU A 64 15.62 -14.19 -5.27
N GLU A 65 15.24 -13.71 -4.08
CA GLU A 65 14.98 -14.55 -2.91
C GLU A 65 13.90 -13.94 -2.02
N PRO A 66 13.15 -14.74 -1.25
CA PRO A 66 12.16 -14.23 -0.31
C PRO A 66 12.76 -13.24 0.68
N LEU A 67 12.06 -12.14 0.94
CA LEU A 67 12.47 -11.18 1.96
C LEU A 67 12.26 -11.75 3.36
N ASP A 68 13.26 -11.59 4.22
CA ASP A 68 13.22 -11.99 5.62
C ASP A 68 12.56 -10.90 6.49
N VAL A 69 11.28 -10.67 6.24
CA VAL A 69 10.45 -9.70 6.97
C VAL A 69 9.17 -10.36 7.47
N ASP A 70 8.57 -9.81 8.53
CA ASP A 70 7.32 -10.30 9.10
C ASP A 70 6.10 -9.80 8.33
N TYR A 71 6.22 -8.61 7.72
CA TYR A 71 5.19 -8.06 6.82
C TYR A 71 5.81 -7.22 5.71
N LEU A 72 5.11 -7.20 4.58
CA LEU A 72 5.43 -6.43 3.40
C LEU A 72 4.14 -5.84 2.82
N CYS A 73 3.99 -4.52 2.87
CA CYS A 73 2.87 -3.81 2.27
C CYS A 73 3.32 -3.21 0.94
N LEU A 74 2.55 -3.42 -0.12
CA LEU A 74 2.83 -2.93 -1.45
C LEU A 74 1.61 -2.23 -2.03
N GLY A 75 1.79 -1.01 -2.51
CA GLY A 75 0.71 -0.20 -3.05
C GLY A 75 1.16 0.80 -4.11
N GLY A 76 0.20 1.61 -4.56
CA GLY A 76 0.40 2.68 -5.53
C GLY A 76 0.28 2.25 -7.00
N GLU A 77 0.44 0.97 -7.31
CA GLU A 77 0.37 0.44 -8.68
C GLU A 77 -0.29 -0.94 -8.69
N ALA A 78 -0.80 -1.37 -9.85
CA ALA A 78 -1.35 -2.71 -9.99
C ALA A 78 -0.27 -3.78 -9.77
N MET A 79 -0.50 -4.68 -8.83
CA MET A 79 0.40 -5.80 -8.57
C MET A 79 0.17 -6.91 -9.59
N THR A 80 1.19 -7.23 -10.38
CA THR A 80 1.13 -8.27 -11.43
C THR A 80 1.73 -9.61 -11.00
N THR A 81 2.67 -9.57 -10.06
CA THR A 81 3.35 -10.77 -9.54
C THR A 81 3.40 -10.69 -8.02
N ALA A 82 3.01 -11.76 -7.36
CA ALA A 82 3.08 -11.86 -5.90
C ALA A 82 4.54 -12.00 -5.44
N PRO A 83 5.11 -11.03 -4.71
CA PRO A 83 6.44 -11.16 -4.15
C PRO A 83 6.45 -12.19 -3.02
N GLN A 84 7.63 -12.72 -2.72
CA GLN A 84 7.78 -13.70 -1.65
C GLN A 84 8.44 -13.05 -0.43
N ALA A 85 7.87 -13.31 0.74
CA ALA A 85 8.44 -12.91 2.03
C ALA A 85 8.27 -14.02 3.06
N ARG A 86 9.06 -13.98 4.14
CA ARG A 86 8.90 -14.91 5.27
C ARG A 86 7.53 -14.73 5.95
N GLY A 87 7.10 -13.50 6.11
CA GLY A 87 5.83 -13.14 6.73
C GLY A 87 4.69 -12.90 5.75
N SER A 88 3.73 -12.08 6.13
CA SER A 88 2.56 -11.72 5.33
C SER A 88 2.88 -10.68 4.27
N VAL A 89 2.28 -10.82 3.10
CA VAL A 89 2.36 -9.84 2.00
C VAL A 89 0.98 -9.28 1.74
N TYR A 90 0.89 -7.96 1.69
CA TYR A 90 -0.36 -7.23 1.47
C TYR A 90 -0.27 -6.40 0.19
N ASN A 91 -1.29 -6.52 -0.66
CA ASN A 91 -1.56 -5.57 -1.73
C ASN A 91 -2.48 -4.50 -1.18
N THR A 92 -2.02 -3.25 -1.10
CA THR A 92 -2.79 -2.12 -0.58
C THR A 92 -3.19 -1.18 -1.72
N TYR A 93 -4.34 -0.56 -1.59
CA TYR A 93 -4.86 0.39 -2.56
C TYR A 93 -5.52 1.57 -1.85
N GLY A 94 -5.20 2.76 -2.29
CA GLY A 94 -5.88 3.99 -1.92
C GLY A 94 -5.40 5.17 -2.75
N PRO A 95 -6.32 6.04 -3.18
CA PRO A 95 -5.96 7.32 -3.78
C PRO A 95 -5.53 8.31 -2.70
N THR A 96 -4.67 9.26 -3.03
CA THR A 96 -4.22 10.32 -2.12
C THR A 96 -5.39 11.12 -1.54
N GLU A 97 -6.46 11.29 -2.30
CA GLU A 97 -7.71 11.93 -1.88
C GLU A 97 -8.42 11.17 -0.74
N PHE A 98 -8.04 9.92 -0.51
CA PHE A 98 -8.58 9.08 0.57
C PHE A 98 -7.55 8.80 1.70
N THR A 99 -6.45 9.50 1.75
CA THR A 99 -5.37 9.39 2.74
C THR A 99 -4.75 8.00 2.81
N VAL A 100 -3.85 7.71 1.88
CA VAL A 100 -3.04 6.50 1.68
C VAL A 100 -3.87 5.29 1.29
N ASP A 101 -4.33 4.49 2.26
CA ASP A 101 -4.97 3.21 1.99
C ASP A 101 -6.48 3.22 2.22
N ALA A 102 -7.19 2.62 1.30
CA ALA A 102 -8.63 2.39 1.37
C ALA A 102 -8.97 0.90 1.50
N THR A 103 -8.21 0.03 0.81
CA THR A 103 -8.42 -1.42 0.81
C THR A 103 -7.11 -2.17 0.96
N TYR A 104 -7.19 -3.43 1.34
CA TYR A 104 -6.05 -4.34 1.39
C TYR A 104 -6.45 -5.77 1.01
N PHE A 105 -5.49 -6.49 0.46
CA PHE A 105 -5.59 -7.90 0.16
C PHE A 105 -4.36 -8.63 0.68
N GLU A 106 -4.54 -9.61 1.56
CA GLU A 106 -3.46 -10.47 2.03
C GLU A 106 -3.24 -11.60 1.04
N LEU A 107 -2.03 -11.69 0.50
CA LEU A 107 -1.64 -12.76 -0.42
C LEU A 107 -1.33 -14.03 0.38
N ARG A 108 -1.99 -15.13 0.04
CA ARG A 108 -1.74 -16.42 0.68
C ARG A 108 -0.60 -17.15 -0.01
N LYS A 109 0.30 -17.73 0.78
CA LYS A 109 1.43 -18.49 0.26
C LYS A 109 0.94 -19.69 -0.56
N GLY A 110 1.50 -19.82 -1.76
CA GLY A 110 1.18 -20.93 -2.67
C GLY A 110 -0.10 -20.74 -3.48
N GLU A 111 -0.84 -19.64 -3.29
CA GLU A 111 -1.95 -19.28 -4.17
C GLU A 111 -1.47 -18.38 -5.31
N SER A 112 -2.11 -18.51 -6.46
CA SER A 112 -1.92 -17.61 -7.62
C SER A 112 -3.19 -16.83 -7.88
N TYR A 113 -3.03 -15.58 -8.29
CA TYR A 113 -4.15 -14.66 -8.57
C TYR A 113 -3.94 -14.02 -9.94
N ASP A 114 -5.00 -13.93 -10.73
CA ASP A 114 -5.00 -13.24 -12.02
C ASP A 114 -6.39 -12.64 -12.31
N PRO A 115 -6.55 -11.32 -12.14
CA PRO A 115 -5.60 -10.36 -11.53
C PRO A 115 -5.48 -10.51 -10.01
N ILE A 116 -4.41 -9.95 -9.44
CA ILE A 116 -4.27 -9.84 -7.97
C ILE A 116 -5.28 -8.79 -7.46
N PRO A 117 -6.19 -9.16 -6.55
CA PRO A 117 -7.21 -8.23 -6.08
C PRO A 117 -6.65 -7.08 -5.23
N ILE A 118 -7.36 -5.96 -5.18
CA ILE A 118 -7.14 -4.90 -4.18
C ILE A 118 -7.82 -5.22 -2.83
N GLY A 119 -8.60 -6.29 -2.78
CA GLY A 119 -9.14 -6.86 -1.57
C GLY A 119 -10.40 -6.19 -1.02
N ARG A 120 -10.40 -5.93 0.27
CA ARG A 120 -11.53 -5.42 1.03
C ARG A 120 -11.21 -4.10 1.73
N PRO A 121 -12.22 -3.27 2.06
CA PRO A 121 -12.01 -2.02 2.78
C PRO A 121 -11.28 -2.22 4.11
N LEU A 122 -10.42 -1.27 4.45
CA LEU A 122 -9.85 -1.14 5.77
C LEU A 122 -10.94 -0.91 6.82
N HIS A 123 -10.56 -1.08 8.08
CA HIS A 123 -11.47 -0.84 9.21
C HIS A 123 -12.02 0.59 9.18
N ASN A 124 -13.33 0.75 9.35
CA ASN A 124 -14.07 2.00 9.20
C ASN A 124 -14.02 2.64 7.80
N CYS A 125 -13.55 1.98 6.76
CA CYS A 125 -13.72 2.38 5.36
C CYS A 125 -14.95 1.72 4.77
N TYR A 126 -15.60 2.43 3.86
CA TYR A 126 -16.70 1.89 3.07
C TYR A 126 -16.32 1.96 1.59
N ALA A 127 -16.55 0.87 0.88
CA ALA A 127 -16.34 0.77 -0.57
C ALA A 127 -17.64 0.30 -1.21
N PHE A 128 -18.04 0.99 -2.25
CA PHE A 128 -19.24 0.71 -3.02
C PHE A 128 -18.87 0.60 -4.50
N VAL A 129 -19.60 -0.22 -5.25
CA VAL A 129 -19.48 -0.26 -6.70
C VAL A 129 -20.75 0.35 -7.28
N CYS A 130 -20.60 1.42 -8.06
CA CYS A 130 -21.69 2.23 -8.56
C CYS A 130 -21.72 2.25 -10.10
N ASP A 131 -22.88 2.49 -10.67
CA ASP A 131 -23.03 2.83 -12.10
C ASP A 131 -22.64 4.30 -12.37
N ALA A 132 -22.69 4.72 -13.63
CA ALA A 132 -22.36 6.07 -14.06
C ALA A 132 -23.29 7.17 -13.48
N ASN A 133 -24.41 6.79 -12.86
CA ASN A 133 -25.36 7.69 -12.21
C ASN A 133 -25.23 7.68 -10.69
N GLY A 134 -24.24 6.95 -10.14
CA GLY A 134 -24.03 6.81 -8.72
C GLY A 134 -24.95 5.83 -7.98
N HIS A 135 -25.69 4.98 -8.70
CA HIS A 135 -26.52 3.94 -8.09
C HIS A 135 -25.68 2.71 -7.75
N LEU A 136 -25.94 2.13 -6.59
CA LEU A 136 -25.28 0.90 -6.17
C LEU A 136 -25.57 -0.25 -7.11
N LEU A 137 -24.51 -0.95 -7.52
CA LEU A 137 -24.61 -2.14 -8.36
C LEU A 137 -24.70 -3.43 -7.51
N PRO A 138 -25.44 -4.43 -7.97
CA PRO A 138 -25.43 -5.77 -7.38
C PRO A 138 -24.03 -6.41 -7.41
N ARG A 139 -23.79 -7.36 -6.50
CA ARG A 139 -22.53 -8.12 -6.48
C ARG A 139 -22.29 -8.85 -7.80
N GLY A 140 -21.05 -8.80 -8.27
CA GLY A 140 -20.61 -9.42 -9.52
C GLY A 140 -20.73 -8.52 -10.75
N MET A 141 -21.25 -7.32 -10.61
CA MET A 141 -21.26 -6.31 -11.68
C MET A 141 -20.05 -5.40 -11.56
N ALA A 142 -19.44 -5.07 -12.70
CA ALA A 142 -18.35 -4.09 -12.77
C ALA A 142 -18.93 -2.67 -12.81
N GLY A 143 -18.26 -1.74 -12.14
CA GLY A 143 -18.62 -0.33 -12.06
C GLY A 143 -17.52 0.51 -11.45
N GLU A 144 -17.83 1.75 -11.13
CA GLU A 144 -16.91 2.69 -10.47
C GLU A 144 -16.77 2.38 -8.98
N LEU A 145 -15.53 2.38 -8.50
CA LEU A 145 -15.24 2.21 -7.07
C LEU A 145 -15.44 3.54 -6.34
N CYS A 146 -16.46 3.60 -5.51
CA CYS A 146 -16.76 4.75 -4.66
C CYS A 146 -16.32 4.46 -3.23
N LEU A 147 -15.53 5.37 -2.65
CA LEU A 147 -15.01 5.25 -1.29
C LEU A 147 -15.65 6.29 -0.36
N ALA A 148 -15.95 5.90 0.88
CA ALA A 148 -16.53 6.80 1.87
C ALA A 148 -15.87 6.58 3.24
N ARG A 149 -15.44 7.69 3.89
CA ARG A 149 -14.91 7.71 5.26
C ARG A 149 -14.59 9.14 5.74
N PRO A 150 -14.40 9.34 7.08
CA PRO A 150 -13.88 10.61 7.62
C PRO A 150 -12.48 11.01 7.14
N GLN A 151 -11.69 10.10 6.58
CA GLN A 151 -10.34 10.38 6.06
C GLN A 151 -10.29 10.96 4.63
N ILE A 152 -11.44 11.15 3.98
CA ILE A 152 -11.50 11.81 2.66
C ILE A 152 -10.90 13.22 2.78
N ALA A 153 -10.03 13.57 1.84
CA ALA A 153 -9.46 14.90 1.72
C ALA A 153 -10.56 15.95 1.56
N LYS A 154 -10.31 17.16 2.06
CA LYS A 154 -11.29 18.27 1.98
C LYS A 154 -11.45 18.83 0.55
N GLY A 155 -10.60 18.40 -0.37
CA GLY A 155 -10.57 18.84 -1.76
C GLY A 155 -9.20 19.33 -2.19
N TYR A 156 -9.12 19.84 -3.43
CA TYR A 156 -7.90 20.37 -4.03
C TYR A 156 -7.74 21.85 -3.72
N ARG A 157 -6.62 22.22 -3.13
CA ARG A 157 -6.33 23.61 -2.77
C ARG A 157 -6.38 24.51 -4.00
N ASN A 158 -7.19 25.59 -3.92
CA ASN A 158 -7.41 26.57 -5.00
C ASN A 158 -7.98 25.98 -6.30
N ARG A 159 -8.60 24.79 -6.24
CA ARG A 159 -9.23 24.12 -7.37
C ARG A 159 -10.62 23.58 -6.97
N PRO A 160 -11.60 24.48 -6.74
CA PRO A 160 -12.97 24.06 -6.44
C PRO A 160 -13.59 23.26 -7.58
N ASP A 161 -13.23 23.55 -8.82
CA ASP A 161 -13.63 22.85 -10.04
C ASP A 161 -13.27 21.36 -10.08
N LEU A 162 -12.26 20.94 -9.32
CA LEU A 162 -11.84 19.54 -9.18
C LEU A 162 -12.36 18.90 -7.90
N THR A 163 -12.90 19.69 -6.98
CA THR A 163 -13.34 19.23 -5.66
C THR A 163 -14.81 18.79 -5.67
N GLU A 164 -15.60 19.33 -6.57
CA GLU A 164 -17.01 19.00 -6.81
C GLU A 164 -17.12 17.71 -7.62
#